data_4e01e4251d46e02ccbdb2dc2500a5ead
#
_entry.id   4e01e4251d46e02ccbdb2dc2500a5ead
#
_cell.length_a   1.000
_cell.length_b   1.000
_cell.length_c   1.000
_cell.angle_alpha   90.00
_cell.angle_beta   90.00
_cell.angle_gamma   90.00
#
_symmetry.space_group_name_H-M   'P 1'
#
loop_
_entity.id
_entity.type
_entity.pdbx_description
1 polymer ?
#
loop_
_entity_poly.entity_id
_entity_poly.type
_entity_poly.pdbx_seq_one_letter_code
_entity_poly.pdbx_strand_id
1 'polypeptide(L)'
;FKDNLGFGGGVEHFESWLNIYKKNYFQEWHNHNFALISAIYYLKTDKDSAKTWFKTPIPENPNKPIFNENNPYTWEKYSIDQEEGTLILFRSDLNHCVEAHPTDSVRITLAYNFKKN
;
A
#
# COMPACT_ATOMS: atom_id res chain seq x y z
N PHE A 1 14.70 -6.69 -10.66
CA PHE A 1 13.90 -5.70 -9.92
C PHE A 1 14.00 -4.32 -10.56
N LYS A 2 15.18 -3.70 -10.57
CA LYS A 2 15.35 -2.36 -11.18
C LYS A 2 15.06 -2.35 -12.69
N ASP A 3 15.42 -3.41 -13.40
CA ASP A 3 15.22 -3.50 -14.85
C ASP A 3 13.73 -3.56 -15.19
N ASN A 4 12.95 -4.25 -14.37
CA ASN A 4 11.49 -4.34 -14.53
C ASN A 4 10.78 -3.02 -14.24
N LEU A 5 11.36 -2.17 -13.41
CA LEU A 5 10.81 -0.88 -13.02
C LEU A 5 11.35 0.29 -13.83
N GLY A 6 12.32 0.04 -14.72
CA GLY A 6 12.86 1.06 -15.60
C GLY A 6 13.76 2.09 -14.93
N PHE A 7 14.34 1.77 -13.79
CA PHE A 7 15.24 2.70 -13.11
C PHE A 7 16.62 2.73 -13.76
N GLY A 8 17.14 3.93 -13.97
CA GLY A 8 18.45 4.16 -14.55
C GLY A 8 19.62 4.03 -13.60
N GLY A 9 19.45 3.44 -12.43
CA GLY A 9 20.49 3.28 -11.43
C GLY A 9 20.21 2.13 -10.49
N GLY A 10 21.04 1.97 -9.48
CA GLY A 10 20.86 0.99 -8.44
C GLY A 10 19.76 1.38 -7.47
N VAL A 11 19.14 0.38 -6.88
CA VAL A 11 18.17 0.55 -5.81
C VAL A 11 18.66 -0.27 -4.62
N GLU A 12 18.64 0.31 -3.43
CA GLU A 12 19.05 -0.38 -2.23
C GLU A 12 17.99 -0.30 -1.14
N HIS A 13 17.85 -1.39 -0.39
CA HIS A 13 17.05 -1.44 0.82
C HIS A 13 17.73 -0.59 1.90
N PHE A 14 16.96 0.23 2.62
CA PHE A 14 17.51 1.01 3.72
C PHE A 14 16.74 0.93 5.03
N GLU A 15 15.48 0.49 5.00
CA GLU A 15 14.73 0.27 6.24
C GLU A 15 13.62 -0.76 6.05
N SER A 16 13.28 -1.43 7.13
CA SER A 16 12.15 -2.35 7.21
C SER A 16 11.62 -2.38 8.63
N TRP A 17 10.35 -2.71 8.78
CA TRP A 17 9.72 -2.84 10.09
C TRP A 17 8.54 -3.79 10.04
N LEU A 18 8.18 -4.28 11.23
CA LEU A 18 7.03 -5.15 11.44
C LEU A 18 5.85 -4.31 11.93
N ASN A 19 4.68 -4.50 11.32
CA ASN A 19 3.44 -3.89 11.74
C ASN A 19 2.49 -4.97 12.28
N ILE A 20 2.03 -4.79 13.51
CA ILE A 20 1.09 -5.70 14.14
C ILE A 20 -0.20 -4.94 14.41
N TYR A 21 -1.29 -5.37 13.76
CA TYR A 21 -2.59 -4.76 13.89
C TYR A 21 -3.50 -5.65 14.72
N LYS A 22 -3.87 -5.16 15.89
CA LYS A 22 -4.94 -5.72 16.72
C LYS A 22 -6.25 -5.06 16.37
N LYS A 23 -7.36 -5.56 16.92
CA LYS A 23 -8.68 -4.98 16.66
C LYS A 23 -8.69 -3.47 16.89
N ASN A 24 -9.28 -2.75 15.94
CA ASN A 24 -9.40 -1.29 15.88
C ASN A 24 -8.11 -0.53 15.55
N TYR A 25 -6.98 -1.19 15.41
CA TYR A 25 -5.75 -0.53 14.95
C TYR A 25 -5.89 -0.17 13.48
N PHE A 26 -5.39 1.01 13.11
CA PHE A 26 -5.42 1.52 11.75
C PHE A 26 -4.17 2.36 11.48
N GLN A 27 -3.97 2.71 10.23
CA GLN A 27 -2.93 3.65 9.81
C GLN A 27 -3.54 4.67 8.85
N GLU A 28 -3.35 5.95 9.15
CA GLU A 28 -3.88 7.05 8.34
C GLU A 28 -3.25 7.09 6.95
N TRP A 29 -3.86 7.84 6.04
CA TRP A 29 -3.31 8.13 4.73
C TRP A 29 -1.93 8.76 4.87
N HIS A 30 -0.95 8.16 4.20
CA HIS A 30 0.44 8.62 4.23
C HIS A 30 1.17 8.13 2.98
N ASN A 31 2.38 8.64 2.82
CA ASN A 31 3.31 8.17 1.79
C ASN A 31 4.73 8.16 2.36
N HIS A 32 5.67 7.70 1.56
CA HIS A 32 7.08 7.61 1.93
C HIS A 32 7.93 8.36 0.90
N ASN A 33 7.69 9.66 0.75
CA ASN A 33 8.38 10.51 -0.26
C ASN A 33 9.90 10.51 -0.15
N PHE A 34 10.45 10.11 1.00
CA PHE A 34 11.89 9.98 1.23
C PHE A 34 12.49 8.71 0.59
N ALA A 35 11.66 7.83 0.07
CA ALA A 35 12.04 6.58 -0.57
C ALA A 35 11.63 6.57 -2.04
N LEU A 36 12.09 5.60 -2.78
CA LEU A 36 11.76 5.43 -4.20
C LEU A 36 10.69 4.36 -4.40
N ILE A 37 10.91 3.19 -3.80
CA ILE A 37 9.98 2.05 -3.84
C ILE A 37 9.69 1.59 -2.42
N SER A 38 8.45 1.27 -2.18
CA SER A 38 7.99 0.64 -0.95
C SER A 38 7.42 -0.74 -1.25
N ALA A 39 7.49 -1.61 -0.26
CA ALA A 39 6.95 -2.95 -0.35
C ALA A 39 6.24 -3.33 0.93
N ILE A 40 5.20 -4.14 0.81
CA ILE A 40 4.50 -4.73 1.95
C ILE A 40 4.41 -6.24 1.70
N TYR A 41 4.87 -7.00 2.68
CA TYR A 41 4.71 -8.44 2.70
C TYR A 41 3.66 -8.82 3.74
N TYR A 42 2.64 -9.56 3.32
CA TYR A 42 1.54 -9.98 4.21
C TYR A 42 1.92 -11.28 4.89
N LEU A 43 2.43 -11.16 6.12
CA LEU A 43 2.91 -12.30 6.90
C LEU A 43 1.75 -13.07 7.53
N LYS A 44 0.73 -12.37 8.04
CA LYS A 44 -0.44 -12.98 8.63
C LYS A 44 -1.69 -12.13 8.33
N THR A 45 -2.60 -12.70 7.56
CA THR A 45 -3.92 -12.11 7.23
C THR A 45 -4.95 -13.21 7.12
N ASP A 46 -6.21 -12.85 7.21
CA ASP A 46 -7.33 -13.69 6.84
C ASP A 46 -8.32 -12.89 5.99
N LYS A 47 -9.42 -13.53 5.56
CA LYS A 47 -10.41 -12.90 4.68
C LYS A 47 -11.08 -11.66 5.28
N ASP A 48 -11.09 -11.55 6.60
CA ASP A 48 -11.75 -10.46 7.34
C ASP A 48 -10.75 -9.42 7.86
N SER A 49 -9.46 -9.59 7.57
CA SER A 49 -8.43 -8.63 7.97
C SER A 49 -8.62 -7.27 7.32
N ALA A 50 -8.18 -6.22 8.01
CA ALA A 50 -8.12 -4.88 7.46
C ALA A 50 -7.36 -4.88 6.13
N LYS A 51 -7.80 -4.04 5.21
CA LYS A 51 -7.17 -3.89 3.89
C LYS A 51 -6.25 -2.69 3.86
N THR A 52 -5.21 -2.80 3.04
CA THR A 52 -4.42 -1.66 2.62
C THR A 52 -5.10 -1.03 1.41
N TRP A 53 -5.36 0.26 1.49
CA TRP A 53 -5.97 1.04 0.42
C TRP A 53 -4.96 1.98 -0.19
N PHE A 54 -5.03 2.11 -1.51
CA PHE A 54 -4.21 3.03 -2.29
C PHE A 54 -5.09 4.08 -2.92
N LYS A 55 -4.61 5.31 -2.96
CA LYS A 55 -5.33 6.45 -3.53
C LYS A 55 -4.71 6.83 -4.87
N THR A 56 -5.56 7.17 -5.84
CA THR A 56 -5.07 7.65 -7.13
C THR A 56 -4.17 8.88 -6.94
N PRO A 57 -3.04 8.97 -7.65
CA PRO A 57 -2.19 10.16 -7.62
C PRO A 57 -2.79 11.36 -8.37
N ILE A 58 -3.90 11.18 -9.06
CA ILE A 58 -4.57 12.26 -9.80
C ILE A 58 -5.19 13.23 -8.79
N PRO A 59 -4.88 14.55 -8.87
CA PRO A 59 -5.47 15.54 -7.99
C PRO A 59 -6.98 15.55 -8.04
N GLU A 60 -7.62 15.85 -6.92
CA GLU A 60 -9.06 15.99 -6.88
C GLU A 60 -9.52 17.11 -7.81
N ASN A 61 -10.58 16.83 -8.55
CA ASN A 61 -11.24 17.78 -9.41
C ASN A 61 -12.69 17.92 -8.94
N PRO A 62 -13.12 19.11 -8.47
CA PRO A 62 -14.49 19.29 -7.99
C PRO A 62 -15.54 19.12 -9.09
N ASN A 63 -15.12 19.18 -10.34
CA ASN A 63 -16.00 19.00 -11.50
C ASN A 63 -15.96 17.59 -12.09
N LYS A 64 -15.30 16.65 -11.41
CA LYS A 64 -15.24 15.27 -11.91
C LYS A 64 -16.63 14.66 -11.95
N PRO A 65 -16.92 13.80 -12.94
CA PRO A 65 -18.20 13.12 -13.01
C PRO A 65 -18.37 12.12 -11.87
N ILE A 66 -19.63 11.83 -11.53
CA ILE A 66 -19.99 10.76 -10.62
C ILE A 66 -20.10 9.47 -11.43
N PHE A 67 -19.43 8.43 -10.99
CA PHE A 67 -19.43 7.13 -11.64
C PHE A 67 -20.25 6.13 -10.81
N ASN A 68 -21.02 5.29 -11.51
CA ASN A 68 -21.82 4.25 -10.87
C ASN A 68 -21.02 2.99 -10.59
N GLU A 69 -19.86 2.84 -11.20
CA GLU A 69 -19.01 1.66 -11.08
C GLU A 69 -17.57 2.07 -10.71
N ASN A 70 -16.94 1.24 -9.92
CA ASN A 70 -15.52 1.36 -9.61
C ASN A 70 -14.73 0.40 -10.52
N ASN A 71 -14.03 0.95 -11.48
CA ASN A 71 -13.18 0.21 -12.43
C ASN A 71 -11.90 0.99 -12.69
N PRO A 72 -10.92 0.46 -13.45
CA PRO A 72 -9.63 1.14 -13.64
C PRO A 72 -9.70 2.57 -14.16
N TYR A 73 -10.77 2.94 -14.86
CA TYR A 73 -10.94 4.30 -15.38
C TYR A 73 -11.55 5.28 -14.37
N THR A 74 -12.16 4.75 -13.30
CA THR A 74 -12.91 5.55 -12.33
C THR A 74 -12.36 5.48 -10.91
N TRP A 75 -11.34 4.68 -10.66
CA TRP A 75 -10.77 4.49 -9.33
C TRP A 75 -10.26 5.78 -8.71
N GLU A 76 -10.77 6.10 -7.54
CA GLU A 76 -10.19 7.10 -6.65
C GLU A 76 -9.30 6.42 -5.61
N LYS A 77 -9.76 5.27 -5.12
CA LYS A 77 -9.00 4.39 -4.24
C LYS A 77 -9.29 2.95 -4.58
N TYR A 78 -8.35 2.07 -4.29
CA TYR A 78 -8.50 0.65 -4.54
C TYR A 78 -7.67 -0.17 -3.55
N SER A 79 -8.04 -1.42 -3.42
CA SER A 79 -7.34 -2.41 -2.64
C SER A 79 -7.14 -3.65 -3.51
N ILE A 80 -6.02 -4.34 -3.32
CA ILE A 80 -5.75 -5.61 -3.96
C ILE A 80 -5.92 -6.74 -2.96
N ASP A 81 -6.02 -7.97 -3.44
CA ASP A 81 -6.08 -9.14 -2.57
C ASP A 81 -4.82 -9.22 -1.71
N GLN A 82 -5.04 -9.45 -0.41
CA GLN A 82 -3.99 -9.40 0.60
C GLN A 82 -3.87 -10.73 1.33
N GLU A 83 -3.70 -11.79 0.57
CA GLU A 83 -3.48 -13.12 1.12
C GLU A 83 -2.10 -13.23 1.75
N GLU A 84 -1.99 -14.09 2.76
CA GLU A 84 -0.70 -14.44 3.35
C GLU A 84 0.29 -14.88 2.27
N GLY A 85 1.53 -14.42 2.39
CA GLY A 85 2.59 -14.71 1.43
C GLY A 85 2.60 -13.78 0.21
N THR A 86 1.67 -12.83 0.12
CA THR A 86 1.68 -11.83 -0.97
C THR A 86 2.67 -10.73 -0.65
N LEU A 87 3.51 -10.39 -1.64
CA LEU A 87 4.38 -9.21 -1.61
C LEU A 87 3.89 -8.23 -2.66
N ILE A 88 3.63 -7.00 -2.25
CA ILE A 88 3.29 -5.92 -3.17
C ILE A 88 4.39 -4.88 -3.19
N LEU A 89 4.62 -4.31 -4.37
CA LEU A 89 5.58 -3.23 -4.60
C LEU A 89 4.83 -2.04 -5.17
N PHE A 90 5.19 -0.85 -4.71
CA PHE A 90 4.57 0.38 -5.21
C PHE A 90 5.55 1.54 -5.09
N ARG A 91 5.31 2.60 -5.87
CA ARG A 91 6.07 3.83 -5.73
C ARG A 91 5.85 4.42 -4.35
N SER A 92 6.92 4.85 -3.71
CA SER A 92 6.86 5.34 -2.33
C SER A 92 6.05 6.63 -2.16
N ASP A 93 5.84 7.39 -3.24
CA ASP A 93 5.02 8.60 -3.24
C ASP A 93 3.51 8.33 -3.35
N LEU A 94 3.12 7.07 -3.53
CA LEU A 94 1.71 6.69 -3.60
C LEU A 94 1.08 6.72 -2.21
N ASN A 95 0.01 7.50 -2.05
CA ASN A 95 -0.74 7.58 -0.80
C ASN A 95 -1.46 6.27 -0.52
N HIS A 96 -1.34 5.79 0.69
CA HIS A 96 -1.97 4.56 1.15
C HIS A 96 -2.34 4.64 2.62
N CYS A 97 -3.25 3.78 3.04
CA CYS A 97 -3.68 3.67 4.43
C CYS A 97 -4.03 2.22 4.75
N VAL A 98 -4.23 1.95 6.01
CA VAL A 98 -4.80 0.69 6.49
C VAL A 98 -6.07 1.02 7.27
N GLU A 99 -7.19 0.46 6.84
CA GLU A 99 -8.47 0.64 7.55
C GLU A 99 -8.41 0.02 8.96
N ALA A 100 -9.33 0.40 9.82
CA ALA A 100 -9.40 -0.18 11.16
C ALA A 100 -9.58 -1.69 11.09
N HIS A 101 -8.72 -2.44 11.77
CA HIS A 101 -8.77 -3.90 11.77
C HIS A 101 -10.03 -4.37 12.51
N PRO A 102 -10.92 -5.13 11.86
CA PRO A 102 -12.27 -5.35 12.39
C PRO A 102 -12.40 -6.53 13.34
N THR A 103 -11.39 -7.38 13.45
CA THR A 103 -11.51 -8.65 14.19
C THR A 103 -10.49 -8.78 15.31
N ASP A 104 -10.68 -9.80 16.16
CA ASP A 104 -9.72 -10.16 17.20
C ASP A 104 -8.50 -10.92 16.66
N SER A 105 -8.56 -11.41 15.43
CA SER A 105 -7.41 -11.99 14.76
C SER A 105 -6.34 -10.93 14.50
N VAL A 106 -5.08 -11.29 14.68
CA VAL A 106 -3.97 -10.36 14.48
C VAL A 106 -3.58 -10.31 13.01
N ARG A 107 -3.40 -9.09 12.47
CA ARG A 107 -2.86 -8.86 11.13
C ARG A 107 -1.40 -8.44 11.26
N ILE A 108 -0.51 -9.11 10.55
CA ILE A 108 0.94 -8.82 10.61
C ILE A 108 1.46 -8.59 9.19
N THR A 109 2.15 -7.47 9.01
CA THR A 109 2.82 -7.15 7.76
C THR A 109 4.26 -6.73 8.02
N LEU A 110 5.13 -6.98 7.03
CA LEU A 110 6.48 -6.44 6.97
C LEU A 110 6.50 -5.34 5.90
N ALA A 111 7.01 -4.19 6.26
CA ALA A 111 7.16 -3.08 5.34
C ALA A 111 8.63 -2.82 5.04
N TYR A 112 8.91 -2.44 3.80
CA TYR A 112 10.26 -2.19 3.31
C TYR A 112 10.29 -0.90 2.51
N ASN A 113 11.36 -0.14 2.67
CA ASN A 113 11.63 1.01 1.82
C ASN A 113 12.99 0.87 1.13
N PHE A 114 13.02 1.24 -0.13
CA PHE A 114 14.21 1.23 -0.97
C PHE A 114 14.46 2.62 -1.51
N LYS A 115 15.70 3.02 -1.58
CA LYS A 115 16.13 4.31 -2.11
C LYS A 115 17.06 4.12 -3.29
N LYS A 116 17.30 5.19 -4.02
CA LYS A 116 18.33 5.24 -5.05
C LYS A 116 19.71 5.22 -4.36
N ASN A 117 20.56 4.35 -4.81
CA ASN A 117 21.93 4.30 -4.33
C ASN A 117 22.88 5.16 -5.17
#